data_e9a49c785bc3ba07e3fe5ba76f2adbff
#
_entry.id   e9a49c785bc3ba07e3fe5ba76f2adbff
#
_cell.length_a   1.000
_cell.length_b   1.000
_cell.length_c   1.000
_cell.angle_alpha   90.00
_cell.angle_beta   90.00
_cell.angle_gamma   90.00
#
_symmetry.space_group_name_H-M   'P 1'
#
loop_
_entity.id
_entity.type
_entity.pdbx_description
1 polymer ?
#
loop_
_entity_poly.entity_id
_entity_poly.type
_entity_poly.pdbx_seq_one_letter_code
_entity_poly.pdbx_strand_id
1 'polypeptide(L)'
;MTRIEVPNTTGRRRSGGSFGRWIVILLLLIVVGGGLWTWLTLAWAYAEGERAGVLQKFVRRGWICKTQEGEIALYYGGGQYMGAGISPQLWDFSVRDKKVAADLSKAVGHRVQLHYTEHPGIPTSCFADTRFLVDRVTVTDNEPGTVPGPNSPAPTNIPAPTAAPPSH
;
A
#
# COMPACT_ATOMS: atom_id res chain seq x y z
N MET A 1 -1.30 -44.02 78.72
CA MET A 1 -0.48 -43.82 77.53
C MET A 1 -1.39 -43.50 76.35
N THR A 2 -1.56 -42.22 76.08
CA THR A 2 -2.50 -41.74 75.08
C THR A 2 -1.71 -41.45 73.76
N ARG A 3 -2.02 -42.24 72.75
CA ARG A 3 -1.37 -42.13 71.45
C ARG A 3 -2.06 -41.00 70.62
N ILE A 4 -1.29 -39.98 70.34
CA ILE A 4 -1.75 -38.87 69.45
C ILE A 4 -1.55 -39.34 68.03
N GLU A 5 -2.66 -39.55 67.28
CA GLU A 5 -2.64 -39.74 65.86
C GLU A 5 -2.48 -38.35 65.13
N VAL A 6 -1.42 -38.22 64.35
CA VAL A 6 -1.19 -37.07 63.50
C VAL A 6 -1.94 -37.28 62.18
N PRO A 7 -2.84 -36.40 61.76
CA PRO A 7 -3.55 -36.55 60.47
C PRO A 7 -2.58 -36.30 59.32
N ASN A 8 -2.48 -37.32 58.46
CA ASN A 8 -1.68 -37.30 57.25
C ASN A 8 -2.35 -36.41 56.20
N THR A 9 -1.88 -35.17 56.05
CA THR A 9 -2.29 -34.25 55.00
C THR A 9 -1.67 -34.70 53.68
N THR A 10 -2.36 -35.63 53.01
CA THR A 10 -2.09 -35.96 51.59
C THR A 10 -2.31 -34.73 50.75
N GLY A 11 -1.20 -34.10 50.38
CA GLY A 11 -1.17 -32.98 49.46
C GLY A 11 -1.83 -33.35 48.12
N ARG A 12 -2.98 -32.75 47.89
CA ARG A 12 -3.75 -32.82 46.63
C ARG A 12 -2.87 -32.22 45.51
N ARG A 13 -2.18 -33.09 44.77
CA ARG A 13 -1.49 -32.69 43.52
C ARG A 13 -2.51 -32.03 42.60
N ARG A 14 -2.45 -30.72 42.49
CA ARG A 14 -3.20 -29.96 41.49
C ARG A 14 -2.70 -30.38 40.11
N SER A 15 -3.50 -31.19 39.44
CA SER A 15 -3.38 -31.56 38.02
C SER A 15 -3.70 -30.35 37.13
N GLY A 16 -3.07 -29.21 37.39
CA GLY A 16 -3.27 -27.95 36.63
C GLY A 16 -2.32 -27.77 35.44
N GLY A 17 -1.35 -28.69 35.25
CA GLY A 17 -0.27 -28.47 34.28
C GLY A 17 -0.63 -28.75 32.82
N SER A 18 -1.66 -29.56 32.56
CA SER A 18 -1.99 -29.95 31.17
C SER A 18 -2.83 -28.90 30.46
N PHE A 19 -3.83 -28.35 31.08
CA PHE A 19 -4.72 -27.34 30.47
C PHE A 19 -4.00 -26.05 30.16
N GLY A 20 -3.17 -25.55 31.08
CA GLY A 20 -2.35 -24.33 30.83
C GLY A 20 -1.39 -24.50 29.66
N ARG A 21 -0.80 -25.73 29.52
CA ARG A 21 0.10 -26.03 28.39
C ARG A 21 -0.63 -26.01 27.05
N TRP A 22 -1.85 -26.52 27.00
CA TRP A 22 -2.68 -26.50 25.79
C TRP A 22 -3.09 -25.06 25.39
N ILE A 23 -3.41 -24.20 26.37
CA ILE A 23 -3.70 -22.79 26.11
C ILE A 23 -2.47 -22.08 25.52
N VAL A 24 -1.29 -22.30 26.09
CA VAL A 24 -0.04 -21.70 25.58
C VAL A 24 0.26 -22.16 24.16
N ILE A 25 0.09 -23.47 23.87
CA ILE A 25 0.28 -24.03 22.52
C ILE A 25 -0.72 -23.39 21.54
N LEU A 26 -2.00 -23.28 21.93
CA LEU A 26 -3.02 -22.67 21.10
C LEU A 26 -2.71 -21.19 20.78
N LEU A 27 -2.32 -20.42 21.79
CA LEU A 27 -1.92 -19.01 21.61
C LEU A 27 -0.71 -18.90 20.69
N LEU A 28 0.28 -19.78 20.85
CA LEU A 28 1.46 -19.80 20.00
C LEU A 28 1.12 -20.13 18.55
N LEU A 29 0.21 -21.10 18.33
CA LEU A 29 -0.28 -21.43 16.99
C LEU A 29 -1.03 -20.26 16.34
N ILE A 30 -1.85 -19.53 17.11
CA ILE A 30 -2.56 -18.33 16.61
C ILE A 30 -1.56 -17.24 16.22
N VAL A 31 -0.55 -16.98 17.04
CA VAL A 31 0.47 -15.96 16.76
C VAL A 31 1.32 -16.34 15.55
N VAL A 32 1.79 -17.59 15.49
CA VAL A 32 2.61 -18.07 14.38
C VAL A 32 1.78 -18.14 13.10
N GLY A 33 0.57 -18.69 13.16
CA GLY A 33 -0.33 -18.80 12.01
C GLY A 33 -0.76 -17.43 11.49
N GLY A 34 -1.11 -16.50 12.38
CA GLY A 34 -1.46 -15.12 12.02
C GLY A 34 -0.26 -14.36 11.45
N GLY A 35 0.92 -14.55 12.04
CA GLY A 35 2.16 -13.95 11.52
C GLY A 35 2.54 -14.47 10.14
N LEU A 36 2.46 -15.78 9.93
CA LEU A 36 2.73 -16.41 8.64
C LEU A 36 1.71 -15.97 7.57
N TRP A 37 0.44 -15.94 7.92
CA TRP A 37 -0.63 -15.45 7.04
C TRP A 37 -0.38 -13.99 6.63
N THR A 38 -0.08 -13.13 7.59
CA THR A 38 0.23 -11.72 7.34
C THR A 38 1.45 -11.58 6.42
N TRP A 39 2.51 -12.35 6.70
CA TRP A 39 3.71 -12.33 5.87
C TRP A 39 3.41 -12.78 4.43
N LEU A 40 2.64 -13.86 4.27
CA LEU A 40 2.28 -14.40 2.95
C LEU A 40 1.44 -13.41 2.13
N THR A 41 0.44 -12.76 2.76
CA THR A 41 -0.42 -11.78 2.07
C THR A 41 0.33 -10.51 1.68
N LEU A 42 1.36 -10.11 2.45
CA LEU A 42 2.19 -8.95 2.10
C LEU A 42 3.29 -9.29 1.09
N ALA A 43 3.74 -10.56 1.06
CA ALA A 43 4.77 -11.00 0.12
C ALA A 43 4.20 -11.33 -1.27
N TRP A 44 2.91 -11.63 -1.36
CA TRP A 44 2.26 -11.99 -2.62
C TRP A 44 1.60 -10.77 -3.25
N ALA A 45 2.29 -10.17 -4.23
CA ALA A 45 1.69 -9.18 -5.12
C ALA A 45 0.77 -9.90 -6.12
N TYR A 46 -0.50 -9.45 -6.18
CA TYR A 46 -1.47 -9.98 -7.16
C TYR A 46 -1.28 -9.37 -8.53
N ALA A 47 -0.99 -8.09 -8.59
CA ALA A 47 -0.76 -7.35 -9.82
C ALA A 47 0.26 -6.23 -9.55
N GLU A 48 0.99 -5.88 -10.59
CA GLU A 48 1.89 -4.73 -10.60
C GLU A 48 1.63 -3.89 -11.84
N GLY A 49 1.90 -2.61 -11.76
CA GLY A 49 1.67 -1.71 -12.88
C GLY A 49 2.18 -0.30 -12.61
N GLU A 50 2.01 0.53 -13.62
CA GLU A 50 2.39 1.94 -13.54
C GLU A 50 1.17 2.82 -13.75
N ARG A 51 1.13 3.93 -13.02
CA ARG A 51 0.13 4.98 -13.20
C ARG A 51 0.79 6.34 -13.22
N ALA A 52 0.36 7.18 -14.17
CA ALA A 52 0.80 8.55 -14.26
C ALA A 52 -0.36 9.51 -13.97
N GLY A 53 -0.07 10.56 -13.22
CA GLY A 53 -1.08 11.55 -12.85
C GLY A 53 -0.43 12.74 -12.15
N VAL A 54 -1.24 13.69 -11.70
CA VAL A 54 -0.77 14.82 -10.89
C VAL A 54 -1.02 14.51 -9.44
N LEU A 55 0.03 14.55 -8.62
CA LEU A 55 -0.06 14.28 -7.18
C LEU A 55 -0.79 15.42 -6.48
N GLN A 56 -2.03 15.18 -6.06
CA GLN A 56 -2.87 16.19 -5.44
C GLN A 56 -2.62 16.32 -3.94
N LYS A 57 -2.37 15.19 -3.30
CA LYS A 57 -2.28 15.12 -1.86
C LYS A 57 -1.34 14.00 -1.43
N PHE A 58 -0.55 14.28 -0.39
CA PHE A 58 0.23 13.27 0.30
C PHE A 58 0.20 13.54 1.79
N VAL A 59 -0.28 12.60 2.58
CA VAL A 59 -0.49 12.78 4.02
C VAL A 59 -0.02 11.58 4.80
N ARG A 60 0.42 11.83 6.03
CA ARG A 60 0.66 10.79 7.02
C ARG A 60 -0.55 10.68 7.94
N ARG A 61 -1.23 9.55 7.89
CA ARG A 61 -2.50 9.30 8.58
C ARG A 61 -2.33 8.19 9.63
N GLY A 62 -3.26 8.12 10.57
CA GLY A 62 -3.37 7.05 11.56
C GLY A 62 -3.10 7.51 12.99
N TRP A 63 -3.81 6.90 13.93
CA TRP A 63 -3.74 7.23 15.34
C TRP A 63 -2.70 6.36 16.07
N ILE A 64 -2.82 5.04 15.94
CA ILE A 64 -1.88 4.07 16.55
C ILE A 64 -0.77 3.73 15.55
N CYS A 65 -1.16 3.29 14.36
CA CYS A 65 -0.25 3.00 13.26
C CYS A 65 -0.30 4.15 12.26
N LYS A 66 0.86 4.72 11.94
CA LYS A 66 0.93 5.83 10.98
C LYS A 66 1.30 5.29 9.61
N THR A 67 0.34 5.35 8.69
CA THR A 67 0.50 5.05 7.27
C THR A 67 0.70 6.32 6.45
N GLN A 68 1.25 6.20 5.28
CA GLN A 68 1.47 7.30 4.35
C GLN A 68 0.58 7.07 3.13
N GLU A 69 -0.32 8.01 2.90
CA GLU A 69 -1.38 7.92 1.91
C GLU A 69 -1.27 9.06 0.92
N GLY A 70 -1.39 8.74 -0.35
CA GLY A 70 -1.37 9.71 -1.43
C GLY A 70 -2.57 9.57 -2.35
N GLU A 71 -2.83 10.67 -3.08
CA GLU A 71 -3.92 10.76 -4.04
C GLU A 71 -3.40 11.43 -5.30
N ILE A 72 -3.55 10.75 -6.45
CA ILE A 72 -3.24 11.33 -7.76
C ILE A 72 -4.52 11.54 -8.58
N ALA A 73 -4.53 12.64 -9.32
CA ALA A 73 -5.55 12.90 -10.32
C ALA A 73 -5.09 12.29 -11.65
N LEU A 74 -5.90 11.35 -12.15
CA LEU A 74 -5.71 10.73 -13.47
C LEU A 74 -6.49 11.51 -14.51
N TYR A 75 -5.80 11.94 -15.56
CA TYR A 75 -6.41 12.60 -16.71
C TYR A 75 -6.44 11.63 -17.88
N TYR A 76 -7.61 11.15 -18.23
CA TYR A 76 -7.82 10.27 -19.40
C TYR A 76 -8.03 11.14 -20.65
N GLY A 77 -7.20 10.93 -21.66
CA GLY A 77 -7.27 11.65 -22.93
C GLY A 77 -6.23 12.78 -23.02
N GLY A 78 -5.30 12.64 -23.94
CA GLY A 78 -4.17 13.54 -24.14
C GLY A 78 -4.55 15.00 -24.17
N GLY A 79 -4.24 15.71 -23.11
CA GLY A 79 -3.99 17.15 -23.02
C GLY A 79 -5.01 18.17 -23.52
N GLN A 80 -6.06 17.78 -24.25
CA GLN A 80 -6.88 18.76 -24.99
C GLN A 80 -8.31 18.96 -24.48
N TYR A 81 -8.73 18.29 -23.43
CA TYR A 81 -10.14 18.38 -22.98
C TYR A 81 -10.33 18.99 -21.59
N MET A 82 -9.54 20.01 -21.23
CA MET A 82 -9.85 20.79 -20.02
C MET A 82 -11.03 21.75 -20.19
N GLY A 83 -11.79 21.65 -21.27
CA GLY A 83 -12.88 22.59 -21.59
C GLY A 83 -14.28 22.14 -21.29
N ALA A 84 -14.53 20.87 -20.95
CA ALA A 84 -15.90 20.39 -20.82
C ALA A 84 -16.05 19.40 -19.67
N GLY A 85 -16.05 19.87 -18.42
CA GLY A 85 -16.68 19.16 -17.30
C GLY A 85 -16.19 17.73 -16.97
N ILE A 86 -15.03 17.32 -17.46
CA ILE A 86 -14.47 16.00 -17.14
C ILE A 86 -13.74 16.13 -15.80
N SER A 87 -14.38 15.62 -14.76
CA SER A 87 -13.73 15.51 -13.44
C SER A 87 -12.57 14.53 -13.54
N PRO A 88 -11.38 14.86 -13.00
CA PRO A 88 -10.27 13.94 -12.94
C PRO A 88 -10.68 12.73 -12.09
N GLN A 89 -10.30 11.54 -12.51
CA GLN A 89 -10.46 10.36 -11.67
C GLN A 89 -9.39 10.38 -10.58
N LEU A 90 -9.81 10.41 -9.34
CA LEU A 90 -8.91 10.34 -8.20
C LEU A 90 -8.56 8.87 -7.94
N TRP A 91 -7.29 8.63 -7.64
CA TRP A 91 -6.79 7.32 -7.28
C TRP A 91 -5.93 7.39 -6.02
N ASP A 92 -6.38 6.66 -5.02
CA ASP A 92 -5.73 6.57 -3.71
C ASP A 92 -4.73 5.43 -3.68
N PHE A 93 -3.61 5.68 -3.01
CA PHE A 93 -2.56 4.69 -2.82
C PHE A 93 -1.87 4.87 -1.47
N SER A 94 -1.23 3.80 -1.00
CA SER A 94 -0.44 3.79 0.22
C SER A 94 1.04 3.62 -0.07
N VAL A 95 1.90 4.15 0.80
CA VAL A 95 3.36 4.05 0.68
C VAL A 95 3.94 3.49 1.97
N ARG A 96 4.77 2.44 1.85
CA ARG A 96 5.45 1.84 3.00
C ARG A 96 6.91 2.26 3.11
N ASP A 97 7.56 2.49 1.97
CA ASP A 97 8.96 2.91 1.94
C ASP A 97 9.10 4.39 2.32
N LYS A 98 9.93 4.66 3.32
CA LYS A 98 10.16 6.02 3.81
C LYS A 98 10.87 6.92 2.81
N LYS A 99 11.72 6.33 1.94
CA LYS A 99 12.44 7.08 0.91
C LYS A 99 11.46 7.53 -0.18
N VAL A 100 10.65 6.60 -0.70
CA VAL A 100 9.59 6.91 -1.68
C VAL A 100 8.62 7.96 -1.13
N ALA A 101 8.27 7.85 0.14
CA ALA A 101 7.41 8.83 0.81
C ALA A 101 8.05 10.22 0.93
N ALA A 102 9.34 10.30 1.20
CA ALA A 102 10.07 11.57 1.23
C ALA A 102 10.15 12.21 -0.17
N ASP A 103 10.30 11.41 -1.21
CA ASP A 103 10.33 11.88 -2.60
C ASP A 103 8.93 12.35 -3.04
N LEU A 104 7.88 11.59 -2.71
CA LEU A 104 6.48 11.98 -2.95
C LEU A 104 6.10 13.28 -2.22
N SER A 105 6.56 13.47 -0.99
CA SER A 105 6.25 14.70 -0.26
C SER A 105 6.78 15.97 -0.93
N LYS A 106 7.86 15.85 -1.73
CA LYS A 106 8.43 16.95 -2.51
C LYS A 106 7.76 17.12 -3.88
N ALA A 107 7.09 16.04 -4.35
CA ALA A 107 6.46 15.98 -5.66
C ALA A 107 4.97 16.38 -5.66
N VAL A 108 4.44 16.86 -4.53
CA VAL A 108 3.05 17.33 -4.46
C VAL A 108 2.83 18.49 -5.41
N GLY A 109 1.79 18.41 -6.25
CA GLY A 109 1.49 19.35 -7.32
C GLY A 109 2.19 19.07 -8.65
N HIS A 110 3.13 18.14 -8.69
CA HIS A 110 3.85 17.75 -9.90
C HIS A 110 3.22 16.54 -10.59
N ARG A 111 3.53 16.37 -11.86
CA ARG A 111 3.20 15.15 -12.60
C ARG A 111 4.17 14.06 -12.23
N VAL A 112 3.63 12.93 -11.79
CA VAL A 112 4.40 11.78 -11.34
C VAL A 112 3.97 10.52 -12.08
N GLN A 113 4.92 9.61 -12.27
CA GLN A 113 4.70 8.23 -12.67
C GLN A 113 5.00 7.36 -11.45
N LEU A 114 4.01 6.58 -11.05
CA LEU A 114 4.06 5.72 -9.86
C LEU A 114 4.07 4.27 -10.30
N HIS A 115 5.04 3.51 -9.83
CA HIS A 115 5.00 2.06 -9.90
C HIS A 115 4.30 1.54 -8.64
N TYR A 116 3.33 0.65 -8.80
CA TYR A 116 2.55 0.11 -7.69
C TYR A 116 2.40 -1.40 -7.78
N THR A 117 2.23 -2.00 -6.62
CA THR A 117 1.86 -3.40 -6.46
C THR A 117 0.49 -3.49 -5.78
N GLU A 118 -0.36 -4.40 -6.24
CA GLU A 118 -1.67 -4.62 -5.66
C GLU A 118 -1.64 -5.81 -4.69
N HIS A 119 -2.09 -5.58 -3.46
CA HIS A 119 -2.21 -6.57 -2.40
C HIS A 119 -3.66 -6.68 -1.93
N PRO A 120 -4.46 -7.61 -2.45
CA PRO A 120 -5.89 -7.70 -2.14
C PRO A 120 -6.20 -8.10 -0.68
N GLY A 121 -5.21 -8.63 0.03
CA GLY A 121 -5.37 -9.19 1.37
C GLY A 121 -4.63 -8.45 2.48
N ILE A 122 -4.54 -7.12 2.45
CA ILE A 122 -3.90 -6.37 3.55
C ILE A 122 -4.70 -6.59 4.84
N PRO A 123 -4.11 -7.23 5.87
CA PRO A 123 -4.87 -7.72 7.01
C PRO A 123 -5.32 -6.61 7.98
N THR A 124 -4.65 -5.47 7.99
CA THR A 124 -4.98 -4.34 8.87
C THR A 124 -4.56 -3.01 8.25
N SER A 125 -5.26 -1.93 8.59
CA SER A 125 -4.91 -0.54 8.24
C SER A 125 -3.58 -0.07 8.83
N CYS A 126 -2.94 -0.87 9.69
CA CYS A 126 -1.58 -0.59 10.16
C CYS A 126 -0.51 -0.75 9.08
N PHE A 127 -0.78 -1.51 8.04
CA PHE A 127 0.15 -1.72 6.94
C PHE A 127 -0.10 -0.78 5.76
N ALA A 128 -1.38 -0.55 5.42
CA ALA A 128 -1.82 0.38 4.39
C ALA A 128 -3.35 0.56 4.51
N ASP A 129 -3.87 1.71 4.13
CA ASP A 129 -5.31 1.96 4.04
C ASP A 129 -5.88 1.52 2.68
N THR A 130 -5.02 1.45 1.64
CA THR A 130 -5.40 0.99 0.31
C THR A 130 -4.67 -0.30 -0.05
N ARG A 131 -5.24 -1.07 -1.01
CA ARG A 131 -4.59 -2.28 -1.54
C ARG A 131 -3.43 -1.97 -2.50
N PHE A 132 -3.30 -0.73 -2.95
CA PHE A 132 -2.27 -0.30 -3.87
C PHE A 132 -1.08 0.25 -3.08
N LEU A 133 0.05 -0.44 -3.16
CA LEU A 133 1.29 -0.04 -2.51
C LEU A 133 2.26 0.52 -3.55
N VAL A 134 2.61 1.79 -3.42
CA VAL A 134 3.60 2.43 -4.29
C VAL A 134 4.99 2.20 -3.72
N ASP A 135 5.87 1.68 -4.56
CA ASP A 135 7.27 1.35 -4.25
C ASP A 135 8.28 2.21 -5.03
N ARG A 136 7.83 2.91 -6.08
CA ARG A 136 8.68 3.81 -6.86
C ARG A 136 7.92 5.01 -7.38
N VAL A 137 8.57 6.15 -7.38
CA VAL A 137 8.07 7.41 -7.95
C VAL A 137 9.11 7.99 -8.90
N THR A 138 8.64 8.46 -10.05
CA THR A 138 9.43 9.25 -11.00
C THR A 138 8.68 10.55 -11.27
N VAL A 139 9.30 11.69 -11.03
CA VAL A 139 8.74 13.00 -11.37
C VAL A 139 9.00 13.24 -12.85
N THR A 140 7.92 13.43 -13.61
CA THR A 140 8.00 13.57 -15.08
C THR A 140 8.15 15.01 -15.49
N ASP A 141 7.57 15.95 -14.71
CA ASP A 141 7.70 17.40 -14.95
C ASP A 141 8.27 18.06 -13.71
N ASN A 142 9.31 18.88 -13.89
CA ASN A 142 9.88 19.70 -12.83
C ASN A 142 9.02 20.96 -12.52
N GLU A 143 7.94 21.20 -13.28
CA GLU A 143 7.04 22.33 -13.07
C GLU A 143 5.77 21.93 -12.33
N PRO A 144 5.35 22.69 -11.29
CA PRO A 144 4.10 22.46 -10.60
C PRO A 144 2.94 22.67 -11.58
N GLY A 145 2.24 21.56 -11.92
CA GLY A 145 0.92 21.58 -12.55
C GLY A 145 0.66 22.48 -13.73
N THR A 146 1.69 22.94 -14.42
CA THR A 146 1.50 23.79 -15.62
C THR A 146 0.88 22.93 -16.70
N VAL A 147 -0.44 23.02 -16.80
CA VAL A 147 -1.17 22.51 -17.95
C VAL A 147 -0.62 23.24 -19.16
N PRO A 148 -0.16 22.54 -20.22
CA PRO A 148 0.23 23.19 -21.45
C PRO A 148 -0.92 24.08 -21.90
N GLY A 149 -0.71 25.40 -21.87
CA GLY A 149 -1.69 26.36 -22.40
C GLY A 149 -1.96 26.08 -23.88
N PRO A 150 -3.07 26.57 -24.42
CA PRO A 150 -3.45 26.34 -25.82
C PRO A 150 -2.39 26.81 -26.85
N ASN A 151 -1.32 27.48 -26.41
CA ASN A 151 -0.22 27.98 -27.21
C ASN A 151 1.13 27.27 -26.92
N SER A 152 1.16 26.16 -26.24
CA SER A 152 2.40 25.39 -26.08
C SER A 152 2.80 24.80 -27.43
N PRO A 153 4.06 24.99 -27.91
CA PRO A 153 4.50 24.39 -29.16
C PRO A 153 4.39 22.89 -29.05
N ALA A 154 3.80 22.27 -30.08
CA ALA A 154 3.66 20.82 -30.16
C ALA A 154 5.04 20.11 -30.05
N PRO A 155 5.16 18.99 -29.34
CA PRO A 155 6.40 18.24 -29.25
C PRO A 155 6.81 17.81 -30.67
N THR A 156 7.98 18.27 -31.11
CA THR A 156 8.50 18.13 -32.49
C THR A 156 9.02 16.72 -32.81
N ASN A 157 8.74 15.70 -32.00
CA ASN A 157 9.23 14.33 -32.18
C ASN A 157 8.11 13.29 -32.25
N ILE A 158 7.23 13.43 -33.24
CA ILE A 158 6.45 12.30 -33.72
C ILE A 158 7.17 11.78 -34.97
N PRO A 159 7.80 10.59 -34.94
CA PRO A 159 8.28 9.97 -36.18
C PRO A 159 7.07 9.76 -37.10
N ALA A 160 7.16 10.25 -38.34
CA ALA A 160 6.13 10.09 -39.32
C ALA A 160 5.77 8.61 -39.50
N PRO A 161 4.47 8.27 -39.63
CA PRO A 161 4.06 6.90 -39.86
C PRO A 161 4.70 6.41 -41.14
N THR A 162 5.50 5.36 -41.05
CA THR A 162 6.09 4.67 -42.20
C THR A 162 4.93 4.17 -43.07
N ALA A 163 4.88 4.67 -44.31
CA ALA A 163 3.89 4.24 -45.27
C ALA A 163 3.98 2.72 -45.49
N ALA A 164 2.82 2.06 -45.37
CA ALA A 164 2.70 0.65 -45.66
C ALA A 164 3.03 0.37 -47.14
N PRO A 165 3.75 -0.73 -47.49
CA PRO A 165 4.02 -1.10 -48.86
C PRO A 165 2.74 -1.46 -49.61
N PRO A 166 2.66 -1.18 -50.92
CA PRO A 166 1.50 -1.51 -51.73
C PRO A 166 1.33 -3.02 -51.86
N SER A 167 0.12 -3.49 -51.60
CA SER A 167 -0.31 -4.87 -51.85
C SER A 167 -0.35 -5.16 -53.36
N HIS A 168 0.41 -6.15 -53.80
CA HIS A 168 0.25 -6.80 -55.08
C HIS A 168 -0.63 -8.03 -54.92
#